data_f42ea5c30f2d93824d6c0cf97e2ee500
#
_entry.id   f42ea5c30f2d93824d6c0cf97e2ee500
#
_cell.length_a   1.000
_cell.length_b   1.000
_cell.length_c   1.000
_cell.angle_alpha   90.00
_cell.angle_beta   90.00
_cell.angle_gamma   90.00
#
_symmetry.space_group_name_H-M   'P 1'
#
loop_
_entity.id
_entity.type
_entity.pdbx_description
1 polymer ?
#
loop_
_entity_poly.entity_id
_entity_poly.type
_entity_poly.pdbx_seq_one_letter_code
_entity_poly.pdbx_strand_id
1 'polypeptide(L)'
;MYKLGRKKGNYPYATARVKAKKAQLLTKDNYPKLMMMDLNEIGRFMGETEYKQEMTELASKYSGVNLIELGTSMNLARTYRSIINFCEGDLRTILAAYLRRWDYQNIKTILRGKFSNASLEEIQEDLVPAGNLSEEYLLSLVALDGPMAVLDAVHSKQDITIPEEVLSNYEKTGNLAPIEDYLDKDYYEKLLIAVPPKGKPRTLFHQYIRREIDIVNLRTLLKLKQAGLSMEKIHPFFIEGGHEMDIKELTRLSSAESFEQMLGELSKLKFYEDIKEGLETAKRTGSLNDVMLSLQAYQAKQAEKFSHLYPLSVLSIIDYVIRKKIEVDNIRIVARGKATGMDHEAIKKLLVI
;
A
#
# COMPACT_ATOMS: atom_id res chain seq x y z
N MET A 1 -32.71 8.11 -17.65
CA MET A 1 -31.25 8.38 -17.44
C MET A 1 -31.14 9.69 -16.64
N TYR A 2 -31.18 9.60 -15.30
CA TYR A 2 -31.11 10.77 -14.41
C TYR A 2 -29.67 11.28 -14.41
N LYS A 3 -29.42 12.50 -14.95
CA LYS A 3 -28.21 13.28 -14.68
C LYS A 3 -28.26 13.69 -13.20
N LEU A 4 -27.79 12.85 -12.30
CA LEU A 4 -27.43 13.26 -10.96
C LEU A 4 -26.34 14.32 -11.09
N GLY A 5 -26.70 15.59 -10.87
CA GLY A 5 -25.75 16.69 -10.76
C GLY A 5 -24.70 16.29 -9.71
N ARG A 6 -23.42 16.21 -10.10
CA ARG A 6 -22.33 15.82 -9.20
C ARG A 6 -22.30 16.79 -8.03
N LYS A 7 -22.70 16.32 -6.84
CA LYS A 7 -22.61 17.10 -5.61
C LYS A 7 -21.12 17.45 -5.38
N LYS A 8 -20.80 18.73 -5.17
CA LYS A 8 -19.43 19.16 -4.85
C LYS A 8 -18.95 18.45 -3.58
N GLY A 9 -17.67 18.08 -3.54
CA GLY A 9 -17.09 17.53 -2.33
C GLY A 9 -16.95 18.58 -1.23
N ASN A 10 -17.04 18.15 0.03
CA ASN A 10 -16.91 18.99 1.23
C ASN A 10 -15.43 19.19 1.65
N TYR A 11 -14.55 19.52 0.68
CA TYR A 11 -13.10 19.59 0.86
C TYR A 11 -12.63 20.38 2.10
N PRO A 12 -13.13 21.60 2.41
CA PRO A 12 -12.66 22.34 3.60
C PRO A 12 -12.94 21.60 4.91
N TYR A 13 -14.15 21.05 5.05
CA TYR A 13 -14.54 20.30 6.24
C TYR A 13 -13.72 19.02 6.41
N ALA A 14 -13.61 18.23 5.36
CA ALA A 14 -12.85 16.98 5.37
C ALA A 14 -11.37 17.23 5.66
N THR A 15 -10.78 18.28 5.04
CA THR A 15 -9.38 18.65 5.30
C THR A 15 -9.14 19.08 6.75
N ALA A 16 -10.04 19.88 7.34
CA ALA A 16 -9.90 20.30 8.73
C ALA A 16 -9.91 19.09 9.69
N ARG A 17 -10.83 18.15 9.48
CA ARG A 17 -10.91 16.90 10.26
C ARG A 17 -9.67 16.03 10.12
N VAL A 18 -9.18 15.88 8.89
CA VAL A 18 -7.99 15.07 8.62
C VAL A 18 -6.74 15.71 9.21
N LYS A 19 -6.60 17.03 9.16
CA LYS A 19 -5.48 17.73 9.81
C LYS A 19 -5.47 17.52 11.32
N ALA A 20 -6.64 17.57 11.98
CA ALA A 20 -6.75 17.24 13.40
C ALA A 20 -6.29 15.80 13.69
N LYS A 21 -6.73 14.83 12.88
CA LYS A 21 -6.26 13.42 12.99
C LYS A 21 -4.76 13.27 12.71
N LYS A 22 -4.23 14.02 11.74
CA LYS A 22 -2.79 13.99 11.42
C LYS A 22 -1.93 14.47 12.60
N ALA A 23 -2.41 15.44 13.37
CA ALA A 23 -1.72 15.93 14.56
C ALA A 23 -1.66 14.90 15.71
N GLN A 24 -2.46 13.82 15.64
CA GLN A 24 -2.49 12.74 16.64
C GLN A 24 -1.60 11.55 16.25
N LEU A 25 -0.99 11.57 15.04
CA LEU A 25 -0.02 10.54 14.63
C LEU A 25 1.21 10.59 15.55
N LEU A 26 1.83 9.42 15.72
CA LEU A 26 3.10 9.31 16.43
C LEU A 26 4.16 10.20 15.79
N THR A 27 4.89 10.93 16.64
CA THR A 27 6.01 11.75 16.20
C THR A 27 7.28 10.92 16.03
N LYS A 28 8.28 11.47 15.36
CA LYS A 28 9.61 10.82 15.22
C LYS A 28 10.20 10.43 16.56
N ASP A 29 9.97 11.22 17.62
CA ASP A 29 10.51 10.98 18.96
C ASP A 29 9.82 9.83 19.72
N ASN A 30 8.67 9.35 19.23
CA ASN A 30 7.99 8.21 19.85
C ASN A 30 8.68 6.87 19.47
N TYR A 31 9.24 6.73 18.27
CA TYR A 31 9.83 5.47 17.83
C TYR A 31 11.07 5.02 18.65
N PRO A 32 12.04 5.91 18.99
CA PRO A 32 13.10 5.54 19.93
C PRO A 32 12.57 5.05 21.28
N LYS A 33 11.50 5.68 21.81
CA LYS A 33 10.86 5.24 23.06
C LYS A 33 10.23 3.87 22.92
N LEU A 34 9.49 3.61 21.83
CA LEU A 34 8.90 2.29 21.54
C LEU A 34 9.96 1.21 21.46
N MET A 35 11.13 1.50 20.86
CA MET A 35 12.24 0.54 20.77
C MET A 35 12.82 0.21 22.16
N MET A 36 12.71 1.05 23.16
CA MET A 36 13.17 0.78 24.54
C MET A 36 12.17 -0.04 25.36
N MET A 37 10.87 -0.01 25.00
CA MET A 37 9.80 -0.70 25.69
C MET A 37 9.77 -2.20 25.38
N ASP A 38 9.27 -3.03 26.29
CA ASP A 38 8.86 -4.39 25.96
C ASP A 38 7.51 -4.40 25.21
N LEU A 39 7.07 -5.57 24.72
CA LEU A 39 5.83 -5.68 23.92
C LEU A 39 4.58 -5.31 24.71
N ASN A 40 4.54 -5.60 26.02
CA ASN A 40 3.41 -5.25 26.87
C ASN A 40 3.39 -3.75 27.17
N GLU A 41 4.57 -3.15 27.33
CA GLU A 41 4.72 -1.70 27.49
C GLU A 41 4.31 -0.96 26.22
N ILE A 42 4.66 -1.47 25.03
CA ILE A 42 4.17 -0.93 23.74
C ILE A 42 2.64 -0.98 23.68
N GLY A 43 2.03 -2.12 24.03
CA GLY A 43 0.58 -2.26 24.08
C GLY A 43 -0.08 -1.25 25.01
N ARG A 44 0.47 -1.03 26.22
CA ARG A 44 -0.01 -0.01 27.17
C ARG A 44 0.14 1.41 26.63
N PHE A 45 1.31 1.75 26.10
CA PHE A 45 1.56 3.05 25.46
C PHE A 45 0.55 3.32 24.34
N MET A 46 0.29 2.36 23.47
CA MET A 46 -0.71 2.49 22.40
C MET A 46 -2.12 2.67 22.97
N GLY A 47 -2.44 2.08 24.12
CA GLY A 47 -3.70 2.28 24.84
C GLY A 47 -3.92 3.71 25.34
N GLU A 48 -2.90 4.57 25.32
CA GLU A 48 -2.99 6.01 25.66
C GLU A 48 -3.05 6.91 24.41
N THR A 49 -3.11 6.33 23.22
CA THR A 49 -3.11 7.02 21.93
C THR A 49 -4.44 6.82 21.17
N GLU A 50 -4.46 7.16 19.87
CA GLU A 50 -5.58 6.91 18.96
C GLU A 50 -5.92 5.41 18.80
N TYR A 51 -5.07 4.51 19.28
CA TYR A 51 -5.29 3.06 19.27
C TYR A 51 -6.00 2.53 20.52
N LYS A 52 -6.35 3.41 21.48
CA LYS A 52 -6.95 3.04 22.77
C LYS A 52 -8.12 2.06 22.65
N GLN A 53 -9.04 2.34 21.74
CA GLN A 53 -10.23 1.52 21.58
C GLN A 53 -9.86 0.07 21.25
N GLU A 54 -9.07 -0.14 20.22
CA GLU A 54 -8.67 -1.46 19.74
C GLU A 54 -7.80 -2.20 20.76
N MET A 55 -6.85 -1.50 21.38
CA MET A 55 -6.02 -2.09 22.44
C MET A 55 -6.89 -2.58 23.62
N THR A 56 -7.89 -1.80 24.02
CA THR A 56 -8.79 -2.19 25.12
C THR A 56 -9.68 -3.38 24.74
N GLU A 57 -10.23 -3.39 23.53
CA GLU A 57 -11.12 -4.47 23.05
C GLU A 57 -10.38 -5.81 22.90
N LEU A 58 -9.11 -5.75 22.47
CA LEU A 58 -8.33 -6.96 22.16
C LEU A 58 -7.52 -7.49 23.35
N ALA A 59 -7.17 -6.66 24.34
CA ALA A 59 -6.30 -7.04 25.45
C ALA A 59 -6.78 -8.23 26.31
N SER A 60 -8.09 -8.55 26.25
CA SER A 60 -8.64 -9.70 26.95
C SER A 60 -8.35 -11.04 26.25
N LYS A 61 -8.02 -11.01 24.95
CA LYS A 61 -7.83 -12.20 24.11
C LYS A 61 -6.42 -12.34 23.57
N TYR A 62 -5.72 -11.22 23.35
CA TYR A 62 -4.43 -11.15 22.70
C TYR A 62 -3.42 -10.39 23.56
N SER A 63 -2.15 -10.71 23.40
CA SER A 63 -1.03 -10.05 24.07
C SER A 63 0.18 -9.95 23.13
N GLY A 64 1.19 -9.18 23.52
CA GLY A 64 2.45 -9.07 22.77
C GLY A 64 2.26 -8.61 21.32
N VAL A 65 2.92 -9.27 20.38
CA VAL A 65 2.89 -8.92 18.95
C VAL A 65 1.48 -8.99 18.37
N ASN A 66 0.74 -10.06 18.65
CA ASN A 66 -0.60 -10.26 18.08
C ASN A 66 -1.56 -9.14 18.50
N LEU A 67 -1.51 -8.69 19.76
CA LEU A 67 -2.30 -7.54 20.21
C LEU A 67 -1.97 -6.28 19.40
N ILE A 68 -0.68 -6.01 19.19
CA ILE A 68 -0.21 -4.81 18.47
C ILE A 68 -0.61 -4.89 16.99
N GLU A 69 -0.44 -6.04 16.35
CA GLU A 69 -0.75 -6.24 14.93
C GLU A 69 -2.24 -6.13 14.66
N LEU A 70 -3.06 -6.87 15.38
CA LEU A 70 -4.51 -6.81 15.25
C LEU A 70 -5.05 -5.40 15.59
N GLY A 71 -4.61 -4.82 16.70
CA GLY A 71 -5.05 -3.50 17.10
C GLY A 71 -4.71 -2.42 16.08
N THR A 72 -3.53 -2.49 15.47
CA THR A 72 -3.14 -1.55 14.40
C THR A 72 -3.93 -1.77 13.12
N SER A 73 -4.22 -3.03 12.72
CA SER A 73 -5.08 -3.35 11.56
C SER A 73 -6.49 -2.80 11.72
N MET A 74 -7.11 -3.10 12.87
CA MET A 74 -8.47 -2.65 13.15
C MET A 74 -8.56 -1.12 13.21
N ASN A 75 -7.59 -0.46 13.86
CA ASN A 75 -7.52 1.00 13.90
C ASN A 75 -7.37 1.62 12.51
N LEU A 76 -6.52 1.05 11.65
CA LEU A 76 -6.34 1.51 10.28
C LEU A 76 -7.65 1.42 9.49
N ALA A 77 -8.33 0.27 9.56
CA ALA A 77 -9.61 0.04 8.90
C ALA A 77 -10.69 1.02 9.41
N ARG A 78 -10.84 1.18 10.74
CA ARG A 78 -11.75 2.12 11.36
C ARG A 78 -11.47 3.56 10.93
N THR A 79 -10.20 3.94 10.92
CA THR A 79 -9.76 5.28 10.52
C THR A 79 -10.17 5.58 9.08
N TYR A 80 -9.91 4.67 8.14
CA TYR A 80 -10.21 4.89 6.72
C TYR A 80 -11.73 4.88 6.45
N ARG A 81 -12.48 3.98 7.08
CA ARG A 81 -13.96 4.01 7.03
C ARG A 81 -14.51 5.34 7.57
N SER A 82 -13.99 5.83 8.69
CA SER A 82 -14.36 7.14 9.25
C SER A 82 -14.12 8.28 8.27
N ILE A 83 -12.98 8.27 7.55
CA ILE A 83 -12.67 9.29 6.55
C ILE A 83 -13.68 9.26 5.39
N ILE A 84 -13.97 8.08 4.84
CA ILE A 84 -14.98 7.93 3.78
C ILE A 84 -16.35 8.43 4.25
N ASN A 85 -16.73 8.15 5.50
CA ASN A 85 -18.04 8.49 6.04
C ASN A 85 -18.28 9.99 6.18
N PHE A 86 -17.25 10.78 6.48
CA PHE A 86 -17.43 12.23 6.54
C PHE A 86 -17.10 12.96 5.23
N CYS A 87 -16.61 12.27 4.21
CA CYS A 87 -16.43 12.82 2.87
C CYS A 87 -17.72 12.74 2.06
N GLU A 88 -18.00 13.77 1.29
CA GLU A 88 -19.21 13.87 0.48
C GLU A 88 -18.90 14.11 -1.01
N GLY A 89 -19.90 13.83 -1.86
CA GLY A 89 -19.89 14.16 -3.28
C GLY A 89 -18.67 13.60 -4.03
N ASP A 90 -18.06 14.43 -4.85
CA ASP A 90 -16.91 14.05 -5.68
C ASP A 90 -15.68 13.60 -4.86
N LEU A 91 -15.48 14.22 -3.71
CA LEU A 91 -14.39 13.85 -2.78
C LEU A 91 -14.53 12.41 -2.28
N ARG A 92 -15.74 12.01 -1.86
CA ARG A 92 -16.03 10.63 -1.43
C ARG A 92 -15.79 9.64 -2.56
N THR A 93 -16.21 9.97 -3.78
CA THR A 93 -16.00 9.11 -4.95
C THR A 93 -14.53 8.86 -5.24
N ILE A 94 -13.72 9.92 -5.24
CA ILE A 94 -12.28 9.82 -5.49
C ILE A 94 -11.59 9.00 -4.39
N LEU A 95 -11.92 9.28 -3.14
CA LEU A 95 -11.30 8.61 -2.00
C LEU A 95 -11.70 7.13 -1.91
N ALA A 96 -12.96 6.79 -2.17
CA ALA A 96 -13.43 5.40 -2.21
C ALA A 96 -12.71 4.61 -3.32
N ALA A 97 -12.54 5.20 -4.51
CA ALA A 97 -11.78 4.58 -5.59
C ALA A 97 -10.30 4.37 -5.19
N TYR A 98 -9.68 5.35 -4.51
CA TYR A 98 -8.31 5.23 -4.04
C TYR A 98 -8.15 4.16 -2.95
N LEU A 99 -9.06 4.09 -1.99
CA LEU A 99 -9.00 3.12 -0.89
C LEU A 99 -9.40 1.70 -1.31
N ARG A 100 -9.96 1.51 -2.51
CA ARG A 100 -10.20 0.19 -3.10
C ARG A 100 -8.91 -0.65 -3.22
N ARG A 101 -7.72 -0.05 -3.14
CA ARG A 101 -6.45 -0.78 -3.04
C ARG A 101 -6.41 -1.81 -1.91
N TRP A 102 -7.17 -1.56 -0.83
CA TRP A 102 -7.25 -2.49 0.29
C TRP A 102 -8.04 -3.75 -0.05
N ASP A 103 -8.99 -3.66 -0.97
CA ASP A 103 -9.70 -4.84 -1.48
C ASP A 103 -8.72 -5.77 -2.18
N TYR A 104 -7.89 -5.21 -3.09
CA TYR A 104 -6.85 -5.96 -3.80
C TYR A 104 -5.78 -6.49 -2.85
N GLN A 105 -5.38 -5.68 -1.87
CA GLN A 105 -4.39 -6.13 -0.89
C GLN A 105 -4.92 -7.28 -0.02
N ASN A 106 -6.18 -7.23 0.43
CA ASN A 106 -6.80 -8.31 1.19
C ASN A 106 -6.94 -9.58 0.34
N ILE A 107 -7.33 -9.46 -0.93
CA ILE A 107 -7.38 -10.60 -1.85
C ILE A 107 -5.99 -11.25 -1.98
N LYS A 108 -4.92 -10.44 -2.20
CA LYS A 108 -3.55 -10.97 -2.25
C LYS A 108 -3.13 -11.64 -0.93
N THR A 109 -3.50 -11.06 0.22
CA THR A 109 -3.24 -11.66 1.54
C THR A 109 -3.91 -13.03 1.67
N ILE A 110 -5.19 -13.15 1.28
CA ILE A 110 -5.91 -14.41 1.31
C ILE A 110 -5.27 -15.44 0.36
N LEU A 111 -4.95 -15.04 -0.87
CA LEU A 111 -4.30 -15.92 -1.85
C LEU A 111 -2.96 -16.45 -1.34
N ARG A 112 -2.13 -15.60 -0.74
CA ARG A 112 -0.84 -16.00 -0.13
C ARG A 112 -1.04 -16.96 1.03
N GLY A 113 -1.96 -16.67 1.93
CA GLY A 113 -2.28 -17.54 3.05
C GLY A 113 -2.78 -18.92 2.60
N LYS A 114 -3.67 -18.97 1.61
CA LYS A 114 -4.13 -20.23 1.01
C LYS A 114 -3.00 -20.99 0.30
N PHE A 115 -2.13 -20.29 -0.38
CA PHE A 115 -0.98 -20.88 -1.05
C PHE A 115 0.04 -21.47 -0.07
N SER A 116 0.29 -20.80 1.05
CA SER A 116 1.20 -21.28 2.10
C SER A 116 0.59 -22.25 3.08
N ASN A 117 -0.71 -22.62 2.92
CA ASN A 117 -1.48 -23.43 3.86
C ASN A 117 -1.49 -22.83 5.28
N ALA A 118 -1.53 -21.52 5.40
CA ALA A 118 -1.70 -20.82 6.67
C ALA A 118 -3.08 -21.14 7.27
N SER A 119 -3.19 -21.11 8.60
CA SER A 119 -4.47 -21.30 9.30
C SER A 119 -5.46 -20.18 8.95
N LEU A 120 -6.75 -20.42 9.16
CA LEU A 120 -7.78 -19.41 8.91
C LEU A 120 -7.56 -18.19 9.81
N GLU A 121 -7.15 -18.42 11.05
CA GLU A 121 -6.85 -17.40 12.05
C GLU A 121 -5.67 -16.51 11.60
N GLU A 122 -4.57 -17.12 11.15
CA GLU A 122 -3.40 -16.37 10.64
C GLU A 122 -3.77 -15.49 9.44
N ILE A 123 -4.58 -15.99 8.51
CA ILE A 123 -5.03 -15.19 7.36
C ILE A 123 -5.91 -14.01 7.83
N GLN A 124 -6.83 -14.27 8.78
CA GLN A 124 -7.74 -13.25 9.30
C GLN A 124 -7.00 -12.11 10.02
N GLU A 125 -5.96 -12.44 10.78
CA GLU A 125 -5.14 -11.47 11.51
C GLU A 125 -4.45 -10.44 10.59
N ASP A 126 -4.12 -10.84 9.36
CA ASP A 126 -3.47 -9.96 8.38
C ASP A 126 -4.46 -9.14 7.52
N LEU A 127 -5.77 -9.36 7.65
CA LEU A 127 -6.77 -8.61 6.88
C LEU A 127 -6.95 -7.18 7.40
N VAL A 128 -7.10 -6.25 6.47
CA VAL A 128 -7.42 -4.85 6.76
C VAL A 128 -8.66 -4.45 5.95
N PRO A 129 -9.88 -4.61 6.48
CA PRO A 129 -11.12 -4.30 5.77
C PRO A 129 -11.35 -2.78 5.68
N ALA A 130 -10.48 -2.09 4.93
CA ALA A 130 -10.45 -0.64 4.76
C ALA A 130 -10.87 -0.17 3.35
N GLY A 131 -11.19 -1.10 2.45
CA GLY A 131 -11.72 -0.85 1.12
C GLY A 131 -13.24 -0.87 1.06
N ASN A 132 -13.78 -1.36 -0.05
CA ASN A 132 -15.21 -1.52 -0.28
C ASN A 132 -15.74 -2.89 0.15
N LEU A 133 -14.87 -3.90 0.25
CA LEU A 133 -15.24 -5.23 0.70
C LEU A 133 -15.55 -5.21 2.20
N SER A 134 -16.70 -5.80 2.56
CA SER A 134 -17.04 -5.96 3.97
C SER A 134 -16.17 -7.03 4.63
N GLU A 135 -16.06 -6.95 5.93
CA GLU A 135 -15.32 -7.93 6.73
C GLU A 135 -15.94 -9.33 6.58
N GLU A 136 -17.29 -9.43 6.59
CA GLU A 136 -18.00 -10.69 6.41
C GLU A 136 -17.68 -11.32 5.04
N TYR A 137 -17.58 -10.50 3.98
CA TYR A 137 -17.21 -11.02 2.67
C TYR A 137 -15.77 -11.49 2.62
N LEU A 138 -14.83 -10.74 3.21
CA LEU A 138 -13.44 -11.17 3.30
C LEU A 138 -13.31 -12.49 4.08
N LEU A 139 -14.02 -12.64 5.21
CA LEU A 139 -14.06 -13.88 5.96
C LEU A 139 -14.65 -15.04 5.16
N SER A 140 -15.67 -14.78 4.34
CA SER A 140 -16.23 -15.79 3.43
C SER A 140 -15.20 -16.27 2.39
N LEU A 141 -14.31 -15.40 1.91
CA LEU A 141 -13.22 -15.78 1.01
C LEU A 141 -12.14 -16.60 1.75
N VAL A 142 -11.85 -16.26 3.00
CA VAL A 142 -10.92 -17.04 3.84
C VAL A 142 -11.43 -18.46 4.09
N ALA A 143 -12.73 -18.68 4.13
CA ALA A 143 -13.31 -20.01 4.33
C ALA A 143 -13.25 -20.93 3.09
N LEU A 144 -12.91 -20.41 1.89
CA LEU A 144 -12.83 -21.20 0.66
C LEU A 144 -11.57 -22.08 0.60
N ASP A 145 -11.66 -23.15 -0.17
CA ASP A 145 -10.56 -24.11 -0.34
C ASP A 145 -9.62 -23.72 -1.48
N GLY A 146 -8.42 -23.24 -1.10
CA GLY A 146 -7.35 -22.94 -2.04
C GLY A 146 -7.51 -21.63 -2.85
N PRO A 147 -6.45 -21.21 -3.54
CA PRO A 147 -6.42 -19.95 -4.27
C PRO A 147 -7.43 -19.87 -5.42
N MET A 148 -7.67 -20.95 -6.16
CA MET A 148 -8.58 -20.94 -7.32
C MET A 148 -10.01 -20.63 -6.90
N ALA A 149 -10.53 -21.26 -5.83
CA ALA A 149 -11.87 -20.98 -5.32
C ALA A 149 -12.04 -19.52 -4.88
N VAL A 150 -11.00 -18.91 -4.32
CA VAL A 150 -10.97 -17.49 -3.97
C VAL A 150 -11.06 -16.62 -5.24
N LEU A 151 -10.29 -16.94 -6.27
CA LEU A 151 -10.29 -16.20 -7.54
C LEU A 151 -11.65 -16.26 -8.24
N ASP A 152 -12.30 -17.42 -8.28
CA ASP A 152 -13.63 -17.62 -8.85
C ASP A 152 -14.70 -16.79 -8.10
N ALA A 153 -14.63 -16.79 -6.77
CA ALA A 153 -15.54 -16.00 -5.95
C ALA A 153 -15.36 -14.49 -6.14
N VAL A 154 -14.11 -14.03 -6.28
CA VAL A 154 -13.76 -12.63 -6.55
C VAL A 154 -14.22 -12.22 -7.96
N HIS A 155 -13.99 -13.05 -8.97
CA HIS A 155 -14.43 -12.81 -10.33
C HIS A 155 -15.95 -12.58 -10.40
N SER A 156 -16.72 -13.44 -9.75
CA SER A 156 -18.18 -13.40 -9.81
C SER A 156 -18.81 -12.16 -9.15
N LYS A 157 -18.15 -11.54 -8.16
CA LYS A 157 -18.71 -10.44 -7.36
C LYS A 157 -18.06 -9.08 -7.52
N GLN A 158 -16.79 -9.01 -7.96
CA GLN A 158 -15.99 -7.79 -7.84
C GLN A 158 -15.57 -7.17 -9.17
N ASP A 159 -16.04 -7.69 -10.29
CA ASP A 159 -15.60 -7.22 -11.62
C ASP A 159 -14.06 -7.29 -11.79
N ILE A 160 -13.42 -8.25 -11.10
CA ILE A 160 -12.01 -8.55 -11.24
C ILE A 160 -11.90 -9.82 -12.08
N THR A 161 -11.59 -9.65 -13.37
CA THR A 161 -11.46 -10.76 -14.31
C THR A 161 -9.99 -11.02 -14.57
N ILE A 162 -9.46 -12.11 -14.01
CA ILE A 162 -8.08 -12.51 -14.28
C ILE A 162 -8.05 -13.23 -15.63
N PRO A 163 -7.13 -12.86 -16.55
CA PRO A 163 -7.00 -13.53 -17.83
C PRO A 163 -6.72 -15.02 -17.68
N GLU A 164 -7.32 -15.82 -18.54
CA GLU A 164 -7.17 -17.29 -18.51
C GLU A 164 -5.71 -17.73 -18.69
N GLU A 165 -4.91 -16.98 -19.44
CA GLU A 165 -3.48 -17.21 -19.57
C GLU A 165 -2.74 -17.12 -18.23
N VAL A 166 -3.11 -16.14 -17.37
CA VAL A 166 -2.51 -15.95 -16.05
C VAL A 166 -2.93 -17.08 -15.10
N LEU A 167 -4.22 -17.48 -15.14
CA LEU A 167 -4.73 -18.62 -14.36
C LEU A 167 -4.08 -19.92 -14.78
N SER A 168 -4.03 -20.22 -16.09
CA SER A 168 -3.40 -21.41 -16.64
C SER A 168 -1.90 -21.48 -16.33
N ASN A 169 -1.21 -20.34 -16.29
CA ASN A 169 0.18 -20.28 -15.85
C ASN A 169 0.31 -20.64 -14.35
N TYR A 170 -0.58 -20.14 -13.50
CA TYR A 170 -0.62 -20.50 -12.09
C TYR A 170 -0.87 -22.00 -11.89
N GLU A 171 -1.84 -22.59 -12.58
CA GLU A 171 -2.14 -24.03 -12.50
C GLU A 171 -0.95 -24.90 -12.90
N LYS A 172 -0.14 -24.48 -13.88
CA LYS A 172 1.03 -25.21 -14.34
C LYS A 172 2.25 -25.05 -13.45
N THR A 173 2.44 -23.87 -12.86
CA THR A 173 3.69 -23.50 -12.18
C THR A 173 3.57 -23.39 -10.67
N GLY A 174 2.35 -23.25 -10.16
CA GLY A 174 2.10 -22.92 -8.76
C GLY A 174 2.58 -21.50 -8.35
N ASN A 175 2.91 -20.63 -9.30
CA ASN A 175 3.46 -19.30 -9.00
C ASN A 175 2.36 -18.23 -8.94
N LEU A 176 2.13 -17.66 -7.76
CA LEU A 176 1.15 -16.59 -7.54
C LEU A 176 1.58 -15.23 -8.07
N ALA A 177 2.87 -14.99 -8.27
CA ALA A 177 3.37 -13.65 -8.62
C ALA A 177 2.68 -13.03 -9.85
N PRO A 178 2.43 -13.75 -10.97
CA PRO A 178 1.71 -13.18 -12.11
C PRO A 178 0.26 -12.76 -11.79
N ILE A 179 -0.40 -13.47 -10.88
CA ILE A 179 -1.76 -13.11 -10.42
C ILE A 179 -1.71 -11.81 -9.59
N GLU A 180 -0.76 -11.71 -8.67
CA GLU A 180 -0.59 -10.54 -7.83
C GLU A 180 -0.24 -9.28 -8.64
N ASP A 181 0.66 -9.42 -9.60
CA ASP A 181 1.05 -8.32 -10.49
C ASP A 181 -0.12 -7.89 -11.38
N TYR A 182 -0.92 -8.85 -11.86
CA TYR A 182 -2.16 -8.54 -12.58
C TYR A 182 -3.16 -7.78 -11.72
N LEU A 183 -3.36 -8.20 -10.47
CA LEU A 183 -4.24 -7.51 -9.53
C LEU A 183 -3.78 -6.06 -9.26
N ASP A 184 -2.49 -5.82 -9.15
CA ASP A 184 -1.96 -4.45 -9.00
C ASP A 184 -2.22 -3.61 -10.26
N LYS A 185 -2.00 -4.17 -11.45
CA LYS A 185 -2.29 -3.52 -12.72
C LYS A 185 -3.78 -3.19 -12.87
N ASP A 186 -4.66 -4.15 -12.64
CA ASP A 186 -6.12 -4.00 -12.71
C ASP A 186 -6.62 -2.90 -11.74
N TYR A 187 -6.07 -2.83 -10.53
CA TYR A 187 -6.38 -1.75 -9.59
C TYR A 187 -6.10 -0.36 -10.17
N TYR A 188 -4.89 -0.12 -10.69
CA TYR A 188 -4.53 1.20 -11.21
C TYR A 188 -5.29 1.55 -12.48
N GLU A 189 -5.50 0.62 -13.39
CA GLU A 189 -6.31 0.83 -14.60
C GLU A 189 -7.74 1.24 -14.23
N LYS A 190 -8.38 0.50 -13.34
CA LYS A 190 -9.73 0.82 -12.84
C LYS A 190 -9.78 2.13 -12.07
N LEU A 191 -8.75 2.45 -11.29
CA LEU A 191 -8.65 3.73 -10.59
C LEU A 191 -8.65 4.91 -11.56
N LEU A 192 -7.83 4.85 -12.60
CA LEU A 192 -7.72 5.91 -13.61
C LEU A 192 -9.03 6.06 -14.42
N ILE A 193 -9.71 4.95 -14.72
CA ILE A 193 -11.03 4.96 -15.38
C ILE A 193 -12.12 5.54 -14.47
N ALA A 194 -12.15 5.14 -13.19
CA ALA A 194 -13.18 5.60 -12.24
C ALA A 194 -13.07 7.09 -11.92
N VAL A 195 -11.87 7.65 -11.97
CA VAL A 195 -11.60 9.05 -11.65
C VAL A 195 -10.96 9.76 -12.86
N PRO A 196 -11.67 9.96 -13.98
CA PRO A 196 -11.11 10.64 -15.16
C PRO A 196 -10.73 12.10 -14.82
N PRO A 197 -9.68 12.68 -15.45
CA PRO A 197 -9.13 14.01 -15.12
C PRO A 197 -10.04 15.16 -15.59
N LYS A 198 -11.28 15.19 -15.09
CA LYS A 198 -12.28 16.22 -15.39
C LYS A 198 -12.41 17.21 -14.24
N GLY A 199 -11.90 18.42 -14.44
CA GLY A 199 -11.88 19.47 -13.42
C GLY A 199 -10.69 19.36 -12.45
N LYS A 200 -10.34 20.48 -11.83
CA LYS A 200 -9.12 20.66 -11.04
C LYS A 200 -8.88 19.56 -9.96
N PRO A 201 -9.86 19.17 -9.13
CA PRO A 201 -9.60 18.16 -8.09
C PRO A 201 -9.15 16.81 -8.66
N ARG A 202 -9.79 16.34 -9.74
CA ARG A 202 -9.46 15.06 -10.38
C ARG A 202 -8.16 15.14 -11.15
N THR A 203 -7.86 16.25 -11.80
CA THR A 203 -6.59 16.47 -12.50
C THR A 203 -5.42 16.43 -11.52
N LEU A 204 -5.54 17.05 -10.35
CA LEU A 204 -4.52 17.00 -9.31
C LEU A 204 -4.34 15.57 -8.76
N PHE A 205 -5.46 14.86 -8.56
CA PHE A 205 -5.42 13.45 -8.17
C PHE A 205 -4.66 12.60 -9.20
N HIS A 206 -4.99 12.76 -10.49
CA HIS A 206 -4.28 12.06 -11.57
C HIS A 206 -2.79 12.36 -11.61
N GLN A 207 -2.39 13.62 -11.43
CA GLN A 207 -0.98 14.00 -11.38
C GLN A 207 -0.23 13.31 -10.24
N TYR A 208 -0.90 13.10 -9.11
CA TYR A 208 -0.35 12.36 -7.98
C TYR A 208 -0.28 10.85 -8.29
N ILE A 209 -1.37 10.23 -8.76
CA ILE A 209 -1.44 8.81 -9.06
C ILE A 209 -0.43 8.37 -10.12
N ARG A 210 -0.19 9.19 -11.14
CA ARG A 210 0.83 8.90 -12.15
C ARG A 210 2.25 8.77 -11.57
N ARG A 211 2.58 9.56 -10.52
CA ARG A 211 3.85 9.40 -9.79
C ARG A 211 3.86 8.16 -8.90
N GLU A 212 2.72 7.80 -8.35
CA GLU A 212 2.59 6.56 -7.61
C GLU A 212 2.79 5.33 -8.53
N ILE A 213 2.27 5.40 -9.76
CA ILE A 213 2.52 4.38 -10.80
C ILE A 213 4.01 4.28 -11.13
N ASP A 214 4.73 5.40 -11.27
CA ASP A 214 6.19 5.38 -11.47
C ASP A 214 6.91 4.58 -10.36
N ILE A 215 6.50 4.79 -9.10
CA ILE A 215 7.09 4.08 -7.96
C ILE A 215 6.81 2.57 -8.04
N VAL A 216 5.58 2.19 -8.39
CA VAL A 216 5.21 0.77 -8.52
C VAL A 216 5.97 0.12 -9.68
N ASN A 217 6.00 0.77 -10.84
CA ASN A 217 6.75 0.29 -12.01
C ASN A 217 8.25 0.14 -11.72
N LEU A 218 8.85 1.12 -11.01
CA LEU A 218 10.26 1.01 -10.64
C LEU A 218 10.52 -0.16 -9.68
N ARG A 219 9.65 -0.37 -8.70
CA ARG A 219 9.72 -1.56 -7.81
C ARG A 219 9.68 -2.86 -8.60
N THR A 220 8.75 -2.98 -9.54
CA THR A 220 8.59 -4.14 -10.40
C THR A 220 9.81 -4.34 -11.28
N LEU A 221 10.27 -3.28 -11.95
CA LEU A 221 11.48 -3.32 -12.79
C LEU A 221 12.72 -3.79 -12.01
N LEU A 222 12.98 -3.20 -10.84
CA LEU A 222 14.12 -3.55 -9.99
C LEU A 222 14.10 -5.03 -9.60
N LYS A 223 12.96 -5.53 -9.12
CA LYS A 223 12.80 -6.93 -8.69
C LYS A 223 12.99 -7.91 -9.83
N LEU A 224 12.29 -7.68 -10.94
CA LEU A 224 12.29 -8.62 -12.06
C LEU A 224 13.62 -8.60 -12.83
N LYS A 225 14.25 -7.43 -12.95
CA LYS A 225 15.57 -7.32 -13.57
C LYS A 225 16.66 -7.96 -12.71
N GLN A 226 16.59 -7.78 -11.39
CA GLN A 226 17.51 -8.47 -10.45
C GLN A 226 17.34 -10.00 -10.53
N ALA A 227 16.12 -10.48 -10.75
CA ALA A 227 15.84 -11.90 -10.95
C ALA A 227 16.30 -12.42 -12.34
N GLY A 228 16.93 -11.57 -13.15
CA GLY A 228 17.50 -11.95 -14.46
C GLY A 228 16.47 -12.14 -15.58
N LEU A 229 15.25 -11.59 -15.43
CA LEU A 229 14.23 -11.70 -16.47
C LEU A 229 14.57 -10.79 -17.67
N SER A 230 14.27 -11.29 -18.88
CA SER A 230 14.37 -10.49 -20.09
C SER A 230 13.26 -9.45 -20.21
N MET A 231 13.44 -8.46 -21.09
CA MET A 231 12.48 -7.38 -21.33
C MET A 231 11.09 -7.91 -21.70
N GLU A 232 11.02 -8.93 -22.56
CA GLU A 232 9.76 -9.53 -23.02
C GLU A 232 8.96 -10.13 -21.84
N LYS A 233 9.66 -10.66 -20.83
CA LYS A 233 9.05 -11.24 -19.64
C LYS A 233 8.67 -10.18 -18.59
N ILE A 234 9.35 -9.04 -18.57
CA ILE A 234 9.10 -7.94 -17.61
C ILE A 234 7.95 -7.04 -18.11
N HIS A 235 7.91 -6.77 -19.43
CA HIS A 235 6.98 -5.82 -20.03
C HIS A 235 5.49 -6.02 -19.65
N PRO A 236 4.93 -7.24 -19.59
CA PRO A 236 3.53 -7.45 -19.22
C PRO A 236 3.14 -6.94 -17.83
N PHE A 237 4.11 -6.79 -16.92
CA PHE A 237 3.87 -6.37 -15.54
C PHE A 237 3.86 -4.84 -15.36
N PHE A 238 4.20 -4.08 -16.38
CA PHE A 238 4.19 -2.63 -16.29
C PHE A 238 2.77 -2.07 -16.33
N ILE A 239 2.53 -1.07 -15.47
CA ILE A 239 1.30 -0.31 -15.39
C ILE A 239 1.42 0.91 -16.29
N GLU A 240 0.48 1.08 -17.22
CA GLU A 240 0.44 2.26 -18.08
C GLU A 240 0.02 3.52 -17.32
N GLY A 241 0.46 4.67 -17.82
CA GLY A 241 0.05 5.96 -17.28
C GLY A 241 0.99 6.59 -16.25
N GLY A 242 2.22 6.11 -16.12
CA GLY A 242 3.26 6.74 -15.32
C GLY A 242 3.53 8.20 -15.72
N HIS A 243 4.19 8.96 -14.86
CA HIS A 243 4.53 10.36 -15.08
C HIS A 243 5.87 10.53 -15.79
N GLU A 244 6.91 9.88 -15.28
CA GLU A 244 8.27 9.88 -15.86
C GLU A 244 8.63 8.52 -16.45
N MET A 245 8.04 7.45 -15.94
CA MET A 245 8.26 6.09 -16.39
C MET A 245 7.07 5.61 -17.22
N ASP A 246 6.93 6.17 -18.43
CA ASP A 246 5.99 5.64 -19.41
C ASP A 246 6.48 4.30 -19.98
N ILE A 247 5.65 3.63 -20.76
CA ILE A 247 5.99 2.31 -21.35
C ILE A 247 7.28 2.35 -22.18
N LYS A 248 7.57 3.46 -22.88
CA LYS A 248 8.80 3.60 -23.69
C LYS A 248 10.03 3.64 -22.79
N GLU A 249 9.98 4.42 -21.72
CA GLU A 249 11.10 4.53 -20.78
C GLU A 249 11.29 3.21 -20.02
N LEU A 250 10.21 2.57 -19.59
CA LEU A 250 10.26 1.25 -18.94
C LEU A 250 10.85 0.17 -19.88
N THR A 251 10.45 0.17 -21.15
CA THR A 251 11.02 -0.74 -22.17
C THR A 251 12.51 -0.47 -22.35
N ARG A 252 12.93 0.80 -22.44
CA ARG A 252 14.34 1.19 -22.53
C ARG A 252 15.15 0.71 -21.36
N LEU A 253 14.67 0.93 -20.14
CA LEU A 253 15.35 0.51 -18.91
C LEU A 253 15.43 -1.03 -18.79
N SER A 254 14.36 -1.73 -19.11
CA SER A 254 14.33 -3.20 -19.05
C SER A 254 15.19 -3.87 -20.10
N SER A 255 15.51 -3.17 -21.21
CA SER A 255 16.39 -3.66 -22.28
C SER A 255 17.89 -3.55 -21.93
N ALA A 256 18.27 -2.94 -20.81
CA ALA A 256 19.65 -2.90 -20.36
C ALA A 256 20.23 -4.33 -20.25
N GLU A 257 21.48 -4.53 -20.63
CA GLU A 257 22.13 -5.84 -20.66
C GLU A 257 22.32 -6.44 -19.25
N SER A 258 22.57 -5.57 -18.26
CA SER A 258 22.77 -5.98 -16.87
C SER A 258 21.92 -5.15 -15.89
N PHE A 259 21.78 -5.68 -14.67
CA PHE A 259 21.15 -4.95 -13.57
C PHE A 259 21.93 -3.65 -13.22
N GLU A 260 23.27 -3.71 -13.20
CA GLU A 260 24.14 -2.58 -12.92
C GLU A 260 24.00 -1.47 -13.99
N GLN A 261 23.94 -1.84 -15.24
CA GLN A 261 23.72 -0.89 -16.34
C GLN A 261 22.36 -0.19 -16.19
N MET A 262 21.31 -0.95 -15.91
CA MET A 262 19.97 -0.39 -15.65
C MET A 262 20.00 0.58 -14.48
N LEU A 263 20.65 0.23 -13.35
CA LEU A 263 20.77 1.14 -12.20
C LEU A 263 21.49 2.45 -12.57
N GLY A 264 22.48 2.40 -13.46
CA GLY A 264 23.16 3.59 -13.98
C GLY A 264 22.22 4.51 -14.78
N GLU A 265 21.32 3.93 -15.57
CA GLU A 265 20.34 4.65 -16.39
C GLU A 265 19.26 5.37 -15.56
N LEU A 266 18.99 4.91 -14.33
CA LEU A 266 18.02 5.55 -13.43
C LEU A 266 18.44 6.95 -12.98
N SER A 267 19.72 7.33 -13.15
CA SER A 267 20.22 8.67 -12.83
C SER A 267 19.55 9.80 -13.64
N LYS A 268 18.85 9.47 -14.71
CA LYS A 268 18.08 10.40 -15.55
C LYS A 268 16.70 10.76 -14.97
N LEU A 269 16.20 9.99 -14.00
CA LEU A 269 14.92 10.25 -13.35
C LEU A 269 15.03 11.49 -12.44
N LYS A 270 14.01 12.36 -12.45
CA LYS A 270 14.00 13.58 -11.61
C LYS A 270 13.97 13.31 -10.13
N PHE A 271 13.48 12.13 -9.72
CA PHE A 271 13.47 11.70 -8.33
C PHE A 271 14.66 10.81 -7.95
N TYR A 272 15.66 10.71 -8.83
CA TYR A 272 16.87 9.91 -8.58
C TYR A 272 17.54 10.23 -7.25
N GLU A 273 17.71 11.52 -6.93
CA GLU A 273 18.35 11.94 -5.68
C GLU A 273 17.60 11.46 -4.41
N ASP A 274 16.28 11.28 -4.51
CA ASP A 274 15.47 10.76 -3.40
C ASP A 274 15.69 9.26 -3.14
N ILE A 275 16.22 8.51 -4.11
CA ILE A 275 16.41 7.05 -4.04
C ILE A 275 17.88 6.59 -4.22
N LYS A 276 18.78 7.53 -4.47
CA LYS A 276 20.18 7.28 -4.83
C LYS A 276 20.91 6.43 -3.79
N GLU A 277 20.79 6.77 -2.51
CA GLU A 277 21.45 6.04 -1.42
C GLU A 277 20.99 4.56 -1.37
N GLY A 278 19.68 4.32 -1.53
CA GLY A 278 19.13 2.97 -1.62
C GLY A 278 19.65 2.20 -2.83
N LEU A 279 19.77 2.86 -4.00
CA LEU A 279 20.31 2.25 -5.22
C LEU A 279 21.81 1.92 -5.07
N GLU A 280 22.61 2.80 -4.44
CA GLU A 280 24.01 2.55 -4.17
C GLU A 280 24.20 1.36 -3.21
N THR A 281 23.35 1.28 -2.18
CA THR A 281 23.33 0.12 -1.29
C THR A 281 22.95 -1.16 -2.03
N ALA A 282 21.94 -1.10 -2.92
CA ALA A 282 21.53 -2.24 -3.72
C ALA A 282 22.67 -2.73 -4.64
N LYS A 283 23.43 -1.82 -5.27
CA LYS A 283 24.64 -2.18 -6.05
C LYS A 283 25.68 -2.91 -5.21
N ARG A 284 25.90 -2.45 -3.99
CA ARG A 284 26.95 -3.00 -3.12
C ARG A 284 26.57 -4.33 -2.47
N THR A 285 25.31 -4.47 -2.04
CA THR A 285 24.86 -5.59 -1.20
C THR A 285 24.02 -6.62 -1.95
N GLY A 286 23.52 -6.28 -3.12
CA GLY A 286 22.51 -7.06 -3.84
C GLY A 286 21.12 -7.02 -3.19
N SER A 287 20.91 -6.28 -2.08
CA SER A 287 19.61 -6.17 -1.41
C SER A 287 18.83 -4.96 -1.92
N LEU A 288 17.55 -5.16 -2.27
CA LEU A 288 16.65 -4.08 -2.68
C LEU A 288 15.95 -3.39 -1.49
N ASN A 289 16.17 -3.83 -0.25
CA ASN A 289 15.42 -3.33 0.90
C ASN A 289 15.54 -1.81 1.07
N ASP A 290 16.76 -1.26 1.02
CA ASP A 290 16.99 0.17 1.23
C ASP A 290 16.36 1.03 0.11
N VAL A 291 16.40 0.56 -1.14
CA VAL A 291 15.73 1.29 -2.22
C VAL A 291 14.21 1.20 -2.11
N MET A 292 13.64 0.09 -1.60
CA MET A 292 12.20 -0.02 -1.34
C MET A 292 11.76 0.95 -0.25
N LEU A 293 12.55 1.11 0.83
CA LEU A 293 12.32 2.10 1.88
C LEU A 293 12.44 3.54 1.34
N SER A 294 13.46 3.82 0.52
CA SER A 294 13.61 5.13 -0.12
C SER A 294 12.43 5.47 -1.03
N LEU A 295 11.90 4.51 -1.78
CA LEU A 295 10.71 4.70 -2.60
C LEU A 295 9.45 4.96 -1.76
N GLN A 296 9.32 4.32 -0.60
CA GLN A 296 8.21 4.58 0.32
C GLN A 296 8.32 5.97 0.95
N ALA A 297 9.52 6.38 1.36
CA ALA A 297 9.80 7.72 1.86
C ALA A 297 9.52 8.78 0.78
N TYR A 298 9.94 8.53 -0.45
CA TYR A 298 9.65 9.41 -1.60
C TYR A 298 8.14 9.54 -1.84
N GLN A 299 7.37 8.46 -1.77
CA GLN A 299 5.92 8.50 -1.90
C GLN A 299 5.28 9.40 -0.84
N ALA A 300 5.71 9.27 0.42
CA ALA A 300 5.24 10.12 1.52
C ALA A 300 5.59 11.60 1.30
N LYS A 301 6.83 11.88 0.88
CA LYS A 301 7.31 13.23 0.55
C LYS A 301 6.50 13.87 -0.60
N GLN A 302 6.15 13.09 -1.62
CA GLN A 302 5.29 13.58 -2.71
C GLN A 302 3.87 13.90 -2.23
N ALA A 303 3.26 13.02 -1.42
CA ALA A 303 1.94 13.25 -0.84
C ALA A 303 1.92 14.52 0.01
N GLU A 304 2.93 14.73 0.85
CA GLU A 304 3.09 15.94 1.67
C GLU A 304 3.24 17.20 0.81
N LYS A 305 4.13 17.17 -0.18
CA LYS A 305 4.34 18.28 -1.11
C LYS A 305 3.04 18.69 -1.81
N PHE A 306 2.30 17.73 -2.33
CA PHE A 306 1.00 17.99 -2.97
C PHE A 306 -0.05 18.49 -1.98
N SER A 307 -0.06 17.98 -0.75
CA SER A 307 -0.93 18.45 0.33
C SER A 307 -0.67 19.92 0.69
N HIS A 308 0.57 20.35 0.75
CA HIS A 308 0.95 21.73 1.00
C HIS A 308 0.61 22.67 -0.18
N LEU A 309 0.87 22.22 -1.42
CA LEU A 309 0.56 23.01 -2.61
C LEU A 309 -0.96 23.17 -2.84
N TYR A 310 -1.73 22.17 -2.44
CA TYR A 310 -3.19 22.10 -2.66
C TYR A 310 -3.95 21.71 -1.39
N PRO A 311 -3.93 22.57 -0.35
CA PRO A 311 -4.39 22.18 1.00
C PRO A 311 -5.89 21.87 1.09
N LEU A 312 -6.72 22.37 0.17
CA LEU A 312 -8.16 22.10 0.10
C LEU A 312 -8.50 21.14 -1.04
N SER A 313 -7.69 20.10 -1.19
CA SER A 313 -7.90 19.05 -2.21
C SER A 313 -7.93 17.65 -1.56
N VAL A 314 -8.26 16.65 -2.36
CA VAL A 314 -8.19 15.23 -1.92
C VAL A 314 -6.77 14.83 -1.48
N LEU A 315 -5.74 15.55 -1.96
CA LEU A 315 -4.34 15.22 -1.69
C LEU A 315 -3.95 15.45 -0.22
N SER A 316 -4.61 16.37 0.48
CA SER A 316 -4.44 16.51 1.94
C SER A 316 -4.97 15.29 2.71
N ILE A 317 -6.00 14.63 2.18
CA ILE A 317 -6.54 13.41 2.77
C ILE A 317 -5.65 12.21 2.44
N ILE A 318 -5.17 12.13 1.20
CA ILE A 318 -4.24 11.08 0.76
C ILE A 318 -2.93 11.14 1.55
N ASP A 319 -2.38 12.32 1.79
CA ASP A 319 -1.20 12.49 2.64
C ASP A 319 -1.40 11.88 4.04
N TYR A 320 -2.54 12.14 4.67
CA TYR A 320 -2.86 11.52 5.96
C TYR A 320 -3.02 9.99 5.87
N VAL A 321 -3.71 9.51 4.83
CA VAL A 321 -3.89 8.06 4.58
C VAL A 321 -2.54 7.35 4.48
N ILE A 322 -1.60 7.92 3.73
CA ILE A 322 -0.25 7.36 3.56
C ILE A 322 0.52 7.41 4.88
N ARG A 323 0.50 8.53 5.59
CA ARG A 323 1.20 8.66 6.88
C ARG A 323 0.64 7.73 7.94
N LYS A 324 -0.69 7.54 7.99
CA LYS A 324 -1.31 6.57 8.91
C LYS A 324 -0.87 5.14 8.59
N LYS A 325 -0.75 4.79 7.31
CA LYS A 325 -0.21 3.48 6.91
C LYS A 325 1.24 3.31 7.34
N ILE A 326 2.08 4.32 7.09
CA ILE A 326 3.50 4.30 7.51
C ILE A 326 3.62 4.17 9.02
N GLU A 327 2.81 4.90 9.80
CA GLU A 327 2.77 4.76 11.26
C GLU A 327 2.47 3.33 11.68
N VAL A 328 1.44 2.72 11.11
CA VAL A 328 1.08 1.33 11.41
C VAL A 328 2.21 0.37 11.03
N ASP A 329 2.83 0.55 9.86
CA ASP A 329 3.96 -0.27 9.43
C ASP A 329 5.14 -0.15 10.40
N ASN A 330 5.50 1.07 10.78
CA ASN A 330 6.59 1.33 11.71
C ASN A 330 6.33 0.68 13.08
N ILE A 331 5.10 0.80 13.63
CA ILE A 331 4.74 0.16 14.90
C ILE A 331 4.92 -1.36 14.80
N ARG A 332 4.45 -1.98 13.70
CA ARG A 332 4.57 -3.42 13.48
C ARG A 332 6.02 -3.86 13.30
N ILE A 333 6.83 -3.08 12.57
CA ILE A 333 8.27 -3.34 12.43
C ILE A 333 8.94 -3.35 13.80
N VAL A 334 8.65 -2.37 14.66
CA VAL A 334 9.18 -2.36 16.03
C VAL A 334 8.71 -3.59 16.82
N ALA A 335 7.42 -3.92 16.78
CA ALA A 335 6.88 -5.05 17.53
C ALA A 335 7.49 -6.39 17.07
N ARG A 336 7.53 -6.64 15.75
CA ARG A 336 8.12 -7.86 15.16
C ARG A 336 9.62 -7.96 15.43
N GLY A 337 10.35 -6.84 15.26
CA GLY A 337 11.79 -6.79 15.52
C GLY A 337 12.12 -7.14 16.97
N LYS A 338 11.33 -6.64 17.92
CA LYS A 338 11.49 -6.99 19.35
C LYS A 338 11.14 -8.45 19.62
N ALA A 339 10.08 -8.98 19.04
CA ALA A 339 9.69 -10.38 19.21
C ALA A 339 10.75 -11.35 18.68
N THR A 340 11.47 -10.97 17.62
CA THR A 340 12.55 -11.80 17.03
C THR A 340 13.92 -11.51 17.61
N GLY A 341 14.04 -10.62 18.62
CA GLY A 341 15.32 -10.26 19.25
C GLY A 341 16.25 -9.45 18.35
N MET A 342 15.71 -8.74 17.36
CA MET A 342 16.49 -7.86 16.49
C MET A 342 17.03 -6.67 17.30
N ASP A 343 18.27 -6.26 17.02
CA ASP A 343 18.88 -5.10 17.69
C ASP A 343 18.21 -3.77 17.24
N HIS A 344 18.33 -2.75 18.10
CA HIS A 344 17.64 -1.47 17.90
C HIS A 344 18.08 -0.74 16.62
N GLU A 345 19.37 -0.83 16.25
CA GLU A 345 19.87 -0.16 15.05
C GLU A 345 19.36 -0.87 13.78
N ALA A 346 19.21 -2.20 13.81
CA ALA A 346 18.61 -2.94 12.73
C ALA A 346 17.11 -2.59 12.57
N ILE A 347 16.35 -2.53 13.66
CA ILE A 347 14.94 -2.09 13.63
C ILE A 347 14.84 -0.67 13.06
N LYS A 348 15.66 0.26 13.55
CA LYS A 348 15.66 1.67 13.15
C LYS A 348 15.86 1.86 11.64
N LYS A 349 16.74 1.05 11.03
CA LYS A 349 16.99 1.08 9.57
C LYS A 349 15.77 0.67 8.72
N LEU A 350 14.82 -0.05 9.29
CA LEU A 350 13.61 -0.49 8.60
C LEU A 350 12.47 0.52 8.70
N LEU A 351 12.59 1.55 9.56
CA LEU A 351 11.54 2.55 9.76
C LEU A 351 11.58 3.63 8.68
N VAL A 352 10.40 4.03 8.25
CA VAL A 352 10.20 5.22 7.39
C VAL A 352 9.78 6.38 8.29
N ILE A 353 10.73 7.28 8.65
CA ILE A 353 10.52 8.35 9.63
C ILE A 353 10.77 9.73 8.99
#